data_db6d8eaf2840d4e44d99b37a8b1efa36
#
_entry.id   db6d8eaf2840d4e44d99b37a8b1efa36
#
_cell.length_a   1.000
_cell.length_b   1.000
_cell.length_c   1.000
_cell.angle_alpha   90.00
_cell.angle_beta   90.00
_cell.angle_gamma   90.00
#
_symmetry.space_group_name_H-M   'P 1'
#
loop_
_entity.id
_entity.type
_entity.pdbx_description
1 polymer ?
#
loop_
_entity_poly.entity_id
_entity_poly.type
_entity_poly.pdbx_seq_one_letter_code
_entity_poly.pdbx_strand_id
1 'polypeptide(L)'
;MPAEPHNPVQRVVKIRRDYNTWVANETLEDYALRFTPRSFRKWSELRVANTAFGAASFLVLEAVGATMLVNAGFINAFWAILATGLIIFLIGLPISSMAAKHGLDMDLLTRGAGFGYIGSTVTSLIYASFTFIFFALEAAIMAYALELAFHIPPA
;
A
#
# COMPACT_ATOMS: atom_id res chain seq x y z
N MET A 1 48.06 19.90 12.44
CA MET A 1 47.14 18.73 12.51
C MET A 1 45.73 19.26 12.38
N PRO A 2 44.98 18.93 11.33
CA PRO A 2 43.59 19.32 11.23
C PRO A 2 42.78 18.44 12.18
N ALA A 3 41.90 19.07 12.96
CA ALA A 3 41.01 18.41 13.89
C ALA A 3 40.02 17.49 13.12
N GLU A 4 39.95 16.22 13.51
CA GLU A 4 38.93 15.29 12.99
C GLU A 4 37.52 15.84 13.25
N PRO A 5 36.62 15.72 12.28
CA PRO A 5 35.24 16.14 12.49
C PRO A 5 34.61 15.24 13.55
N HIS A 6 34.29 15.82 14.70
CA HIS A 6 33.49 15.19 15.74
C HIS A 6 32.13 14.84 15.16
N ASN A 7 31.96 13.59 14.76
CA ASN A 7 30.65 13.04 14.42
C ASN A 7 29.85 12.93 15.73
N PRO A 8 28.77 13.70 15.92
CA PRO A 8 27.98 13.57 17.14
C PRO A 8 27.41 12.15 17.18
N VAL A 9 27.82 11.38 18.16
CA VAL A 9 27.27 10.05 18.43
C VAL A 9 25.76 10.23 18.64
N GLN A 10 24.99 9.81 17.67
CA GLN A 10 23.53 9.83 17.74
C GLN A 10 23.09 8.91 18.88
N ARG A 11 22.88 9.46 20.07
CA ARG A 11 22.27 8.74 21.18
C ARG A 11 20.84 8.39 20.78
N VAL A 12 20.66 7.17 20.33
CA VAL A 12 19.31 6.59 20.23
C VAL A 12 18.79 6.49 21.65
N VAL A 13 17.86 7.39 21.99
CA VAL A 13 17.26 7.43 23.33
C VAL A 13 16.38 6.17 23.47
N LYS A 14 16.90 5.16 24.15
CA LYS A 14 16.24 3.88 24.42
C LYS A 14 14.92 4.00 25.22
N ILE A 15 14.67 5.15 25.84
CA ILE A 15 13.59 5.37 26.80
C ILE A 15 12.17 5.20 26.20
N ARG A 16 12.01 5.34 24.89
CA ARG A 16 10.68 5.17 24.27
C ARG A 16 10.30 3.71 23.96
N ARG A 17 11.25 2.79 23.95
CA ARG A 17 11.00 1.37 23.68
C ARG A 17 10.63 0.58 24.95
N ASP A 18 11.10 1.02 26.12
CA ASP A 18 10.98 0.24 27.36
C ASP A 18 9.57 0.24 27.99
N TYR A 19 8.68 1.17 27.61
CA TYR A 19 7.32 1.18 28.16
C TYR A 19 6.33 0.30 27.40
N ASN A 20 6.71 -0.20 26.23
CA ASN A 20 5.87 -1.09 25.45
C ASN A 20 6.66 -2.33 25.03
N THR A 21 6.49 -3.41 25.78
CA THR A 21 7.18 -4.69 25.54
C THR A 21 6.93 -5.28 24.15
N TRP A 22 5.82 -4.91 23.51
CA TRP A 22 5.51 -5.32 22.15
C TRP A 22 6.40 -4.61 21.13
N VAL A 23 6.67 -3.34 21.35
CA VAL A 23 7.54 -2.53 20.45
C VAL A 23 9.02 -2.83 20.68
N ALA A 24 9.38 -3.33 21.88
CA ALA A 24 10.75 -3.71 22.21
C ALA A 24 11.15 -5.10 21.68
N ASN A 25 10.18 -5.87 21.18
CA ASN A 25 10.44 -7.21 20.67
C ASN A 25 10.95 -7.13 19.23
N GLU A 26 12.25 -7.33 19.03
CA GLU A 26 12.91 -7.27 17.73
C GLU A 26 12.39 -8.30 16.73
N THR A 27 11.81 -9.42 17.21
CA THR A 27 11.23 -10.46 16.36
C THR A 27 9.88 -10.07 15.76
N LEU A 28 9.21 -9.07 16.37
CA LEU A 28 7.95 -8.50 15.90
C LEU A 28 8.16 -7.16 15.21
N GLU A 29 9.41 -6.73 15.02
CA GLU A 29 9.72 -5.48 14.35
C GLU A 29 9.35 -5.61 12.87
N ASP A 30 8.31 -4.87 12.47
CA ASP A 30 7.89 -4.78 11.08
C ASP A 30 8.83 -3.85 10.31
N TYR A 31 9.47 -4.39 9.29
CA TYR A 31 10.33 -3.61 8.39
C TYR A 31 9.58 -2.51 7.66
N ALA A 32 8.27 -2.63 7.49
CA ALA A 32 7.40 -1.60 6.92
C ALA A 32 7.38 -0.31 7.75
N LEU A 33 7.72 -0.36 9.03
CA LEU A 33 7.81 0.81 9.90
C LEU A 33 9.14 1.57 9.78
N ARG A 34 10.05 1.12 8.93
CA ARG A 34 11.33 1.78 8.69
C ARG A 34 11.24 2.67 7.45
N PHE A 35 11.72 3.91 7.60
CA PHE A 35 11.91 4.77 6.43
C PHE A 35 13.05 4.23 5.55
N THR A 36 12.91 4.39 4.24
CA THR A 36 13.94 3.99 3.28
C THR A 36 14.95 5.13 3.09
N PRO A 37 16.22 4.97 3.55
CA PRO A 37 17.27 5.95 3.35
C PRO A 37 17.51 6.24 1.85
N ARG A 38 17.94 7.45 1.52
CA ARG A 38 18.19 7.82 0.12
C ARG A 38 19.21 6.91 -0.58
N SER A 39 20.20 6.39 0.14
CA SER A 39 21.20 5.46 -0.38
C SER A 39 20.63 4.13 -0.87
N PHE A 40 19.46 3.72 -0.37
CA PHE A 40 18.77 2.48 -0.76
C PHE A 40 17.71 2.69 -1.85
N ARG A 41 17.38 3.93 -2.20
CA ARG A 41 16.40 4.25 -3.26
C ARG A 41 17.06 4.14 -4.63
N LYS A 42 17.20 2.91 -5.11
CA LYS A 42 17.92 2.59 -6.37
C LYS A 42 16.99 2.41 -7.57
N TRP A 43 15.68 2.37 -7.35
CA TRP A 43 14.73 2.18 -8.43
C TRP A 43 14.50 3.48 -9.18
N SER A 44 14.46 3.38 -10.50
CA SER A 44 14.05 4.50 -11.35
C SER A 44 12.54 4.74 -11.24
N GLU A 45 12.11 5.96 -11.54
CA GLU A 45 10.71 6.35 -11.53
C GLU A 45 9.86 5.42 -12.42
N LEU A 46 10.37 5.06 -13.60
CA LEU A 46 9.70 4.15 -14.52
C LEU A 46 9.52 2.75 -13.92
N ARG A 47 10.51 2.24 -13.18
CA ARG A 47 10.40 0.93 -12.53
C ARG A 47 9.33 0.93 -11.45
N VAL A 48 9.26 1.99 -10.65
CA VAL A 48 8.22 2.16 -9.63
C VAL A 48 6.84 2.26 -10.28
N ALA A 49 6.71 3.08 -11.34
CA ALA A 49 5.47 3.22 -12.08
C ALA A 49 4.99 1.90 -12.70
N ASN A 50 5.87 1.13 -13.31
CA ASN A 50 5.52 -0.18 -13.87
C ASN A 50 5.09 -1.19 -12.78
N THR A 51 5.74 -1.17 -11.61
CA THR A 51 5.33 -2.03 -10.49
C THR A 51 3.94 -1.65 -10.00
N ALA A 52 3.66 -0.35 -9.84
CA ALA A 52 2.34 0.14 -9.45
C ALA A 52 1.27 -0.18 -10.50
N PHE A 53 1.60 -0.05 -11.78
CA PHE A 53 0.70 -0.40 -12.89
C PHE A 53 0.38 -1.91 -12.90
N GLY A 54 1.38 -2.78 -12.69
CA GLY A 54 1.17 -4.21 -12.57
C GLY A 54 0.27 -4.59 -11.38
N ALA A 55 0.39 -3.88 -10.27
CA ALA A 55 -0.46 -4.09 -9.10
C ALA A 55 -1.92 -3.61 -9.30
N ALA A 56 -2.20 -2.79 -10.32
CA ALA A 56 -3.56 -2.33 -10.61
C ALA A 56 -4.38 -3.30 -11.50
N SER A 57 -3.75 -4.35 -12.03
CA SER A 57 -4.42 -5.35 -12.88
C SER A 57 -5.08 -6.43 -12.05
N PHE A 58 -6.29 -6.15 -11.55
CA PHE A 58 -7.10 -7.12 -10.79
C PHE A 58 -8.33 -7.53 -11.58
N LEU A 59 -8.57 -8.83 -11.74
CA LEU A 59 -9.77 -9.39 -12.39
C LEU A 59 -11.06 -8.95 -11.71
N VAL A 60 -11.03 -8.75 -10.39
CA VAL A 60 -12.18 -8.21 -9.63
C VAL A 60 -12.59 -6.84 -10.14
N LEU A 61 -11.63 -5.95 -10.46
CA LEU A 61 -11.94 -4.63 -10.98
C LEU A 61 -12.57 -4.69 -12.37
N GLU A 62 -12.14 -5.64 -13.20
CA GLU A 62 -12.74 -5.90 -14.50
C GLU A 62 -14.21 -6.40 -14.35
N ALA A 63 -14.44 -7.30 -13.41
CA ALA A 63 -15.79 -7.80 -13.10
C ALA A 63 -16.72 -6.69 -12.58
N VAL A 64 -16.19 -5.80 -11.72
CA VAL A 64 -16.93 -4.62 -11.23
C VAL A 64 -17.22 -3.67 -12.39
N GLY A 65 -16.26 -3.41 -13.26
CA GLY A 65 -16.43 -2.59 -14.46
C GLY A 65 -17.51 -3.16 -15.41
N ALA A 66 -17.48 -4.47 -15.63
CA ALA A 66 -18.47 -5.16 -16.43
C ALA A 66 -19.88 -5.06 -15.81
N THR A 67 -20.00 -5.22 -14.49
CA THR A 67 -21.27 -5.07 -13.77
C THR A 67 -21.81 -3.64 -13.88
N MET A 68 -20.97 -2.63 -13.76
CA MET A 68 -21.37 -1.23 -13.96
C MET A 68 -21.85 -1.00 -15.39
N LEU A 69 -21.16 -1.57 -16.37
CA LEU A 69 -21.53 -1.47 -17.80
C LEU A 69 -22.91 -2.04 -18.05
N VAL A 70 -23.21 -3.23 -17.53
CA VAL A 70 -24.50 -3.92 -17.71
C VAL A 70 -25.63 -3.16 -17.04
N ASN A 71 -25.42 -2.62 -15.83
CA ASN A 71 -26.46 -1.97 -15.05
C ASN A 71 -26.71 -0.50 -15.44
N ALA A 72 -25.66 0.25 -15.77
CA ALA A 72 -25.74 1.69 -15.99
C ALA A 72 -25.53 2.12 -17.47
N GLY A 73 -25.15 1.19 -18.34
CA GLY A 73 -24.76 1.45 -19.70
C GLY A 73 -23.35 2.05 -19.84
N PHE A 74 -22.78 1.93 -21.05
CA PHE A 74 -21.38 2.29 -21.33
C PHE A 74 -21.05 3.75 -20.97
N ILE A 75 -21.87 4.69 -21.43
CA ILE A 75 -21.59 6.13 -21.25
C ILE A 75 -21.50 6.50 -19.76
N ASN A 76 -22.47 6.05 -18.96
CA ASN A 76 -22.52 6.36 -17.54
C ASN A 76 -21.38 5.67 -16.78
N ALA A 77 -21.14 4.39 -17.06
CA ALA A 77 -20.05 3.63 -16.45
C ALA A 77 -18.67 4.27 -16.77
N PHE A 78 -18.43 4.63 -18.05
CA PHE A 78 -17.20 5.26 -18.47
C PHE A 78 -16.91 6.56 -17.72
N TRP A 79 -17.88 7.48 -17.69
CA TRP A 79 -17.69 8.76 -17.01
C TRP A 79 -17.58 8.61 -15.49
N ALA A 80 -18.32 7.69 -14.89
CA ALA A 80 -18.23 7.42 -13.46
C ALA A 80 -16.84 6.88 -13.08
N ILE A 81 -16.31 5.92 -13.84
CA ILE A 81 -14.97 5.36 -13.61
C ILE A 81 -13.90 6.43 -13.80
N LEU A 82 -14.00 7.22 -14.88
CA LEU A 82 -13.04 8.29 -15.14
C LEU A 82 -13.05 9.36 -14.04
N ALA A 83 -14.23 9.80 -13.62
CA ALA A 83 -14.36 10.79 -12.56
C ALA A 83 -13.82 10.27 -11.22
N THR A 84 -14.15 9.03 -10.85
CA THR A 84 -13.64 8.39 -9.64
C THR A 84 -12.13 8.24 -9.69
N GLY A 85 -11.58 7.78 -10.82
CA GLY A 85 -10.14 7.67 -11.02
C GLY A 85 -9.42 9.01 -10.90
N LEU A 86 -9.99 10.07 -11.44
CA LEU A 86 -9.44 11.42 -11.33
C LEU A 86 -9.45 11.92 -9.86
N ILE A 87 -10.53 11.69 -9.14
CA ILE A 87 -10.62 12.08 -7.72
C ILE A 87 -9.58 11.33 -6.90
N ILE A 88 -9.47 10.02 -7.07
CA ILE A 88 -8.48 9.19 -6.38
C ILE A 88 -7.07 9.64 -6.72
N PHE A 89 -6.78 9.94 -7.98
CA PHE A 89 -5.48 10.43 -8.41
C PHE A 89 -5.13 11.77 -7.74
N LEU A 90 -6.06 12.73 -7.72
CA LEU A 90 -5.83 14.04 -7.11
C LEU A 90 -5.59 13.94 -5.60
N ILE A 91 -6.30 13.08 -4.90
CA ILE A 91 -6.11 12.85 -3.46
C ILE A 91 -4.80 12.08 -3.20
N GLY A 92 -4.47 11.12 -4.05
CA GLY A 92 -3.26 10.31 -3.92
C GLY A 92 -1.96 11.06 -4.19
N LEU A 93 -1.99 12.09 -5.03
CA LEU A 93 -0.82 12.87 -5.44
C LEU A 93 -0.02 13.47 -4.26
N PRO A 94 -0.62 14.23 -3.34
CA PRO A 94 0.11 14.78 -2.20
C PRO A 94 0.62 13.69 -1.25
N ILE A 95 -0.15 12.62 -1.05
CA ILE A 95 0.21 11.51 -0.17
C ILE A 95 1.42 10.76 -0.73
N SER A 96 1.38 10.37 -1.99
CA SER A 96 2.48 9.65 -2.66
C SER A 96 3.73 10.50 -2.80
N SER A 97 3.58 11.80 -3.07
CA SER A 97 4.69 12.75 -3.11
C SER A 97 5.39 12.87 -1.75
N MET A 98 4.63 12.96 -0.67
CA MET A 98 5.16 13.02 0.68
C MET A 98 5.86 11.70 1.06
N ALA A 99 5.25 10.56 0.77
CA ALA A 99 5.81 9.24 1.00
C ALA A 99 7.14 9.06 0.25
N ALA A 100 7.18 9.39 -1.03
CA ALA A 100 8.38 9.30 -1.87
C ALA A 100 9.51 10.22 -1.38
N LYS A 101 9.17 11.46 -1.03
CA LYS A 101 10.14 12.45 -0.54
C LYS A 101 10.84 11.98 0.74
N HIS A 102 10.10 11.43 1.68
CA HIS A 102 10.61 11.02 2.98
C HIS A 102 10.97 9.53 3.04
N GLY A 103 10.57 8.72 2.06
CA GLY A 103 10.80 7.27 2.03
C GLY A 103 9.99 6.54 3.10
N LEU A 104 8.78 7.01 3.30
CA LEU A 104 7.85 6.47 4.28
C LEU A 104 6.87 5.52 3.60
N ASP A 105 6.48 4.48 4.31
CA ASP A 105 5.36 3.65 3.94
C ASP A 105 4.03 4.19 4.51
N MET A 106 2.94 3.50 4.24
CA MET A 106 1.60 3.89 4.67
C MET A 106 1.47 3.91 6.21
N ASP A 107 2.06 2.95 6.90
CA ASP A 107 1.95 2.84 8.36
C ASP A 107 2.68 3.99 9.07
N LEU A 108 3.87 4.36 8.57
CA LEU A 108 4.60 5.51 9.09
C LEU A 108 3.88 6.83 8.80
N LEU A 109 3.27 6.96 7.62
CA LEU A 109 2.47 8.15 7.26
C LEU A 109 1.27 8.32 8.19
N THR A 110 0.47 7.27 8.38
CA THR A 110 -0.70 7.30 9.28
C THR A 110 -0.30 7.57 10.73
N ARG A 111 0.79 6.97 11.18
CA ARG A 111 1.33 7.21 12.52
C ARG A 111 1.76 8.66 12.72
N GLY A 112 2.43 9.24 11.73
CA GLY A 112 2.87 10.63 11.73
C GLY A 112 1.73 11.65 11.56
N ALA A 113 0.65 11.27 10.88
CA ALA A 113 -0.52 12.12 10.63
C ALA A 113 -1.44 12.32 11.84
N GLY A 114 -1.06 11.81 13.03
CA GLY A 114 -1.81 12.01 14.27
C GLY A 114 -2.58 10.80 14.78
N PHE A 115 -2.63 9.71 14.02
CA PHE A 115 -3.27 8.46 14.48
C PHE A 115 -2.47 7.71 15.53
N GLY A 116 -1.16 7.96 15.63
CA GLY A 116 -0.25 7.32 16.58
C GLY A 116 -0.09 5.82 16.32
N TYR A 117 0.51 5.13 17.30
CA TYR A 117 0.80 3.69 17.18
C TYR A 117 -0.48 2.85 17.06
N ILE A 118 -1.44 3.07 17.96
CA ILE A 118 -2.69 2.29 17.99
C ILE A 118 -3.49 2.53 16.70
N GLY A 119 -3.60 3.79 16.27
CA GLY A 119 -4.31 4.12 15.04
C GLY A 119 -3.67 3.50 13.81
N SER A 120 -2.34 3.49 13.69
CA SER A 120 -1.65 2.84 12.58
C SER A 120 -1.85 1.31 12.59
N THR A 121 -1.89 0.69 13.76
CA THR A 121 -2.19 -0.75 13.88
C THR A 121 -3.61 -1.07 13.41
N VAL A 122 -4.59 -0.23 13.77
CA VAL A 122 -5.98 -0.40 13.31
C VAL A 122 -6.08 -0.22 11.79
N THR A 123 -5.43 0.78 11.22
CA THR A 123 -5.43 0.99 9.76
C THR A 123 -4.75 -0.16 9.01
N SER A 124 -3.66 -0.71 9.54
CA SER A 124 -3.00 -1.89 8.98
C SER A 124 -3.89 -3.13 9.03
N LEU A 125 -4.62 -3.33 10.13
CA LEU A 125 -5.57 -4.44 10.26
C LEU A 125 -6.73 -4.30 9.24
N ILE A 126 -7.28 -3.10 9.08
CA ILE A 126 -8.31 -2.83 8.08
C ILE A 126 -7.79 -3.12 6.67
N TYR A 127 -6.58 -2.65 6.35
CA TYR A 127 -5.95 -2.88 5.06
C TYR A 127 -5.70 -4.37 4.80
N ALA A 128 -5.16 -5.10 5.77
CA ALA A 128 -4.95 -6.53 5.67
C ALA A 128 -6.25 -7.29 5.43
N SER A 129 -7.30 -6.97 6.21
CA SER A 129 -8.62 -7.58 6.06
C SER A 129 -9.20 -7.34 4.66
N PHE A 130 -9.08 -6.12 4.17
CA PHE A 130 -9.51 -5.75 2.82
C PHE A 130 -8.72 -6.54 1.74
N THR A 131 -7.42 -6.68 1.90
CA THR A 131 -6.57 -7.44 1.00
C THR A 131 -6.97 -8.92 0.94
N PHE A 132 -7.29 -9.54 2.09
CA PHE A 132 -7.78 -10.92 2.14
C PHE A 132 -9.12 -11.10 1.43
N ILE A 133 -10.06 -10.15 1.60
CA ILE A 133 -11.34 -10.18 0.89
C ILE A 133 -11.13 -10.08 -0.61
N PHE A 134 -10.30 -9.16 -1.07
CA PHE A 134 -9.97 -9.02 -2.49
C PHE A 134 -9.28 -10.26 -3.05
N PHE A 135 -8.36 -10.85 -2.31
CA PHE A 135 -7.71 -12.10 -2.71
C PHE A 135 -8.72 -13.24 -2.89
N ALA A 136 -9.67 -13.38 -1.97
CA ALA A 136 -10.72 -14.40 -2.07
C ALA A 136 -11.63 -14.18 -3.30
N LEU A 137 -12.00 -12.93 -3.57
CA LEU A 137 -12.79 -12.56 -4.76
C LEU A 137 -12.02 -12.83 -6.05
N GLU A 138 -10.73 -12.48 -6.10
CA GLU A 138 -9.87 -12.73 -7.25
C GLU A 138 -9.73 -14.23 -7.52
N ALA A 139 -9.53 -15.03 -6.48
CA ALA A 139 -9.46 -16.48 -6.60
C ALA A 139 -10.77 -17.08 -7.13
N ALA A 140 -11.91 -16.59 -6.68
CA ALA A 140 -13.22 -17.04 -7.16
C ALA A 140 -13.42 -16.69 -8.64
N ILE A 141 -13.12 -15.47 -9.07
CA ILE A 141 -13.24 -15.05 -10.47
C ILE A 141 -12.29 -15.87 -11.36
N MET A 142 -11.05 -16.11 -10.89
CA MET A 142 -10.10 -16.95 -11.62
C MET A 142 -10.58 -18.40 -11.75
N ALA A 143 -11.19 -18.96 -10.71
CA ALA A 143 -11.79 -20.30 -10.78
C ALA A 143 -12.90 -20.38 -11.84
N TYR A 144 -13.80 -19.40 -11.87
CA TYR A 144 -14.84 -19.34 -12.91
C TYR A 144 -14.28 -19.15 -14.32
N ALA A 145 -13.21 -18.35 -14.47
CA ALA A 145 -12.54 -18.16 -15.75
C ALA A 145 -11.92 -19.47 -16.26
N LEU A 146 -11.30 -20.23 -15.36
CA LEU A 146 -10.73 -21.57 -15.68
C LEU A 146 -11.81 -22.59 -16.03
N GLU A 147 -12.93 -22.60 -15.28
CA GLU A 147 -14.09 -23.43 -15.61
C GLU A 147 -14.60 -23.13 -17.03
N LEU A 148 -14.79 -21.86 -17.34
CA LEU A 148 -15.28 -21.42 -18.65
C LEU A 148 -14.29 -21.77 -19.78
N ALA A 149 -12.99 -21.58 -19.55
CA ALA A 149 -11.95 -21.81 -20.58
C ALA A 149 -11.62 -23.28 -20.81
N PHE A 150 -11.58 -24.06 -19.75
CA PHE A 150 -11.07 -25.45 -19.78
C PHE A 150 -12.12 -26.50 -19.41
N HIS A 151 -13.35 -26.07 -19.08
CA HIS A 151 -14.44 -26.96 -18.63
C HIS A 151 -14.07 -27.77 -17.38
N ILE A 152 -13.26 -27.18 -16.50
CA ILE A 152 -12.85 -27.79 -15.23
C ILE A 152 -13.94 -27.48 -14.20
N PRO A 153 -14.65 -28.48 -13.63
CA PRO A 153 -15.69 -28.22 -12.65
C PRO A 153 -15.07 -27.55 -11.41
N PRO A 154 -15.77 -26.57 -10.80
CA PRO A 154 -15.35 -25.98 -9.54
C PRO A 154 -15.35 -27.04 -8.45
N ALA A 155 -14.32 -27.03 -7.61
CA ALA A 155 -14.15 -27.97 -6.51
C ALA A 155 -15.09 -27.66 -5.35
#